data_62db6718c30049149681d7fb5112c971
#
_entry.id   62db6718c30049149681d7fb5112c971
#
_cell.length_a   1.000
_cell.length_b   1.000
_cell.length_c   1.000
_cell.angle_alpha   90.00
_cell.angle_beta   90.00
_cell.angle_gamma   90.00
#
_symmetry.space_group_name_H-M   'P 1'
#
loop_
_entity.id
_entity.type
_entity.pdbx_description
1 polymer ?
#
loop_
_entity_poly.entity_id
_entity_poly.type
_entity_poly.pdbx_seq_one_letter_code
_entity_poly.pdbx_strand_id
1 'polypeptide(L)'
;MKYIDLHCDTLMQAFIKEKTDIFRFDEAMVDVSRLKRAGAEAQFFAIFMPDDGCEVHFGKEIPGDQEYIRQLYGIFRNTLEGHPDDIAFAGSQEELRENREAGRISALLTLEDGRAAAGEIRKLEQFYDMGIRLISLTWNNANCFGFPNSTDPAVMEQGLTPFGKEAVRRMEELGMIVDVSHLSDGGFRDVAELLKGPFLASHSNCRELAPHPRNLTDEMLRTIGEHGGVAGLNLYSRFLNKDAACEYSRVDDMAAHIRHIVKVGGIECAAIGTDFDGMEGRLEIGNPCQMELLFDRLAREGFTHGEIEKIAYKNARRFLQDVLPECRTGVRSGEASAQKGSEDK
;
A
#
# COMPACT_ATOMS: atom_id res chain seq x y z
N MET A 1 -0.33 -6.05 20.26
CA MET A 1 -0.61 -4.59 20.02
C MET A 1 -1.43 -4.44 18.75
N LYS A 2 -2.26 -3.36 18.59
CA LYS A 2 -2.88 -3.06 17.29
C LYS A 2 -1.81 -2.59 16.29
N TYR A 3 -2.04 -2.79 14.99
CA TYR A 3 -1.21 -2.20 13.94
C TYR A 3 -2.01 -1.96 12.66
N ILE A 4 -1.50 -1.11 11.77
CA ILE A 4 -1.97 -0.88 10.41
C ILE A 4 -0.80 -1.17 9.48
N ASP A 5 -1.04 -1.98 8.45
CA ASP A 5 -0.04 -2.32 7.44
C ASP A 5 -0.43 -1.70 6.10
N LEU A 6 0.48 -0.91 5.55
CA LEU A 6 0.24 -0.08 4.37
C LEU A 6 0.43 -0.81 3.04
N HIS A 7 0.91 -2.07 3.06
CA HIS A 7 1.13 -2.82 1.81
C HIS A 7 1.27 -4.32 2.01
N CYS A 8 0.54 -5.11 1.21
CA CYS A 8 0.80 -6.52 0.99
C CYS A 8 0.29 -6.97 -0.39
N ASP A 9 0.93 -8.03 -0.96
CA ASP A 9 0.61 -8.60 -2.28
C ASP A 9 -0.20 -9.89 -2.22
N THR A 10 -0.93 -10.08 -1.16
CA THR A 10 -1.70 -11.31 -0.90
C THR A 10 -2.73 -11.62 -2.00
N LEU A 11 -3.29 -10.59 -2.65
CA LEU A 11 -4.22 -10.79 -3.77
C LEU A 11 -3.51 -11.42 -4.98
N MET A 12 -2.26 -11.03 -5.27
CA MET A 12 -1.43 -11.65 -6.29
C MET A 12 -1.17 -13.13 -5.95
N GLN A 13 -0.78 -13.45 -4.72
CA GLN A 13 -0.58 -14.84 -4.30
C GLN A 13 -1.88 -15.66 -4.42
N ALA A 14 -3.01 -15.08 -4.07
CA ALA A 14 -4.31 -15.72 -4.23
C ALA A 14 -4.64 -16.00 -5.70
N PHE A 15 -4.34 -15.06 -6.61
CA PHE A 15 -4.47 -15.27 -8.04
C PHE A 15 -3.57 -16.41 -8.53
N ILE A 16 -2.29 -16.44 -8.14
CA ILE A 16 -1.33 -17.48 -8.53
C ILE A 16 -1.80 -18.87 -8.03
N LYS A 17 -2.32 -18.95 -6.82
CA LYS A 17 -2.78 -20.20 -6.18
C LYS A 17 -4.26 -20.51 -6.42
N GLU A 18 -4.91 -19.78 -7.33
CA GLU A 18 -6.32 -19.98 -7.74
C GLU A 18 -7.31 -19.98 -6.56
N LYS A 19 -7.03 -19.15 -5.56
CA LYS A 19 -7.94 -18.93 -4.42
C LYS A 19 -9.04 -17.94 -4.81
N THR A 20 -10.22 -18.15 -4.30
CA THR A 20 -11.36 -17.25 -4.51
C THR A 20 -11.56 -16.25 -3.36
N ASP A 21 -10.95 -16.50 -2.21
CA ASP A 21 -10.89 -15.62 -1.04
C ASP A 21 -9.58 -15.85 -0.27
N ILE A 22 -9.29 -14.95 0.69
CA ILE A 22 -8.07 -14.98 1.51
C ILE A 22 -8.37 -15.06 3.01
N PHE A 23 -9.48 -15.65 3.41
CA PHE A 23 -9.82 -15.78 4.85
C PHE A 23 -8.87 -16.72 5.59
N ARG A 24 -8.57 -17.88 4.97
CA ARG A 24 -7.52 -18.82 5.39
C ARG A 24 -6.67 -19.20 4.18
N PHE A 25 -5.43 -18.79 4.23
CA PHE A 25 -4.51 -18.97 3.10
C PHE A 25 -3.13 -19.38 3.59
N ASP A 26 -2.95 -20.66 3.90
CA ASP A 26 -1.74 -21.18 4.55
C ASP A 26 -0.47 -21.01 3.68
N GLU A 27 -0.61 -20.97 2.35
CA GLU A 27 0.50 -20.79 1.41
C GLU A 27 0.98 -19.32 1.30
N ALA A 28 0.22 -18.35 1.79
CA ALA A 28 0.60 -16.93 1.83
C ALA A 28 1.13 -16.53 3.20
N MET A 29 1.81 -15.38 3.27
CA MET A 29 2.23 -14.77 4.52
C MET A 29 1.05 -14.15 5.26
N VAL A 30 0.12 -13.52 4.53
CA VAL A 30 -1.06 -12.83 5.05
C VAL A 30 -2.33 -13.60 4.73
N ASP A 31 -3.21 -13.72 5.70
CA ASP A 31 -4.62 -14.05 5.56
C ASP A 31 -5.46 -13.33 6.64
N VAL A 32 -6.77 -13.23 6.44
CA VAL A 32 -7.66 -12.52 7.38
C VAL A 32 -7.63 -13.12 8.78
N SER A 33 -7.52 -14.44 8.89
CA SER A 33 -7.43 -15.15 10.18
C SER A 33 -6.16 -14.78 10.95
N ARG A 34 -5.00 -14.65 10.27
CA ARG A 34 -3.74 -14.20 10.87
C ARG A 34 -3.80 -12.73 11.24
N LEU A 35 -4.33 -11.86 10.36
CA LEU A 35 -4.52 -10.44 10.64
C LEU A 35 -5.37 -10.23 11.91
N LYS A 36 -6.48 -10.95 12.04
CA LYS A 36 -7.34 -10.90 13.22
C LYS A 36 -6.59 -11.31 14.50
N ARG A 37 -5.87 -12.44 14.46
CA ARG A 37 -5.08 -12.92 15.62
C ARG A 37 -3.97 -11.97 15.99
N ALA A 38 -3.35 -11.31 15.00
CA ALA A 38 -2.29 -10.32 15.19
C ALA A 38 -2.80 -8.96 15.67
N GLY A 39 -4.13 -8.74 15.69
CA GLY A 39 -4.72 -7.47 16.10
C GLY A 39 -4.59 -6.35 15.06
N ALA A 40 -4.54 -6.71 13.77
CA ALA A 40 -4.56 -5.72 12.69
C ALA A 40 -5.83 -4.88 12.77
N GLU A 41 -5.67 -3.54 12.70
CA GLU A 41 -6.79 -2.59 12.62
C GLU A 41 -7.15 -2.31 11.16
N ALA A 42 -6.15 -2.21 10.30
CA ALA A 42 -6.34 -2.07 8.86
C ALA A 42 -5.21 -2.75 8.09
N GLN A 43 -5.52 -3.20 6.88
CA GLN A 43 -4.59 -3.76 5.91
C GLN A 43 -4.86 -3.18 4.54
N PHE A 44 -3.79 -2.77 3.86
CA PHE A 44 -3.81 -2.38 2.47
C PHE A 44 -3.50 -3.59 1.61
N PHE A 45 -4.41 -3.92 0.71
CA PHE A 45 -4.29 -5.05 -0.22
C PHE A 45 -3.99 -4.52 -1.61
N ALA A 46 -2.80 -4.77 -2.12
CA ALA A 46 -2.39 -4.31 -3.42
C ALA A 46 -2.95 -5.21 -4.54
N ILE A 47 -3.47 -4.56 -5.58
CA ILE A 47 -3.50 -5.12 -6.92
C ILE A 47 -2.15 -4.77 -7.52
N PHE A 48 -1.16 -5.66 -7.35
CA PHE A 48 0.15 -5.54 -7.96
C PHE A 48 0.06 -5.81 -9.46
N MET A 49 0.65 -4.95 -10.28
CA MET A 49 0.61 -5.06 -11.75
C MET A 49 1.93 -5.66 -12.26
N PRO A 50 1.99 -6.96 -12.55
CA PRO A 50 3.23 -7.64 -12.92
C PRO A 50 3.74 -7.20 -14.30
N ASP A 51 5.07 -7.08 -14.43
CA ASP A 51 5.74 -6.80 -15.71
C ASP A 51 5.71 -7.99 -16.67
N ASP A 52 6.00 -7.75 -17.95
CA ASP A 52 6.20 -8.80 -18.95
C ASP A 52 7.28 -9.78 -18.48
N GLY A 53 6.98 -11.06 -18.55
CA GLY A 53 7.89 -12.13 -18.11
C GLY A 53 7.63 -12.65 -16.69
N CYS A 54 6.80 -11.99 -15.90
CA CYS A 54 6.37 -12.51 -14.59
C CYS A 54 5.59 -13.82 -14.70
N GLU A 55 5.01 -14.14 -15.87
CA GLU A 55 4.34 -15.43 -16.14
C GLU A 55 5.26 -16.62 -15.85
N VAL A 56 6.55 -16.51 -16.21
CA VAL A 56 7.55 -17.56 -15.95
C VAL A 56 7.75 -17.72 -14.45
N HIS A 57 7.80 -16.62 -13.72
CA HIS A 57 7.98 -16.61 -12.28
C HIS A 57 6.73 -17.12 -11.54
N PHE A 58 5.56 -16.70 -11.97
CA PHE A 58 4.28 -17.13 -11.40
C PHE A 58 3.87 -18.55 -11.82
N GLY A 59 4.46 -19.08 -12.90
CA GLY A 59 4.03 -20.37 -13.48
C GLY A 59 2.61 -20.34 -14.02
N LYS A 60 2.11 -19.15 -14.36
CA LYS A 60 0.72 -18.92 -14.81
C LYS A 60 0.68 -17.76 -15.80
N GLU A 61 -0.19 -17.91 -16.82
CA GLU A 61 -0.48 -16.83 -17.76
C GLU A 61 -1.18 -15.66 -17.06
N ILE A 62 -0.71 -14.45 -17.34
CA ILE A 62 -1.27 -13.21 -16.80
C ILE A 62 -2.15 -12.59 -17.88
N PRO A 63 -3.45 -12.39 -17.64
CA PRO A 63 -4.33 -11.75 -18.60
C PRO A 63 -3.97 -10.26 -18.73
N GLY A 64 -4.52 -9.60 -19.76
CA GLY A 64 -4.33 -8.14 -19.91
C GLY A 64 -4.79 -7.36 -18.66
N ASP A 65 -4.20 -6.20 -18.44
CA ASP A 65 -4.30 -5.39 -17.20
C ASP A 65 -5.73 -5.28 -16.64
N GLN A 66 -6.71 -4.98 -17.48
CA GLN A 66 -8.10 -4.80 -17.02
C GLN A 66 -8.72 -6.08 -16.47
N GLU A 67 -8.48 -7.19 -17.15
CA GLU A 67 -8.98 -8.50 -16.73
C GLU A 67 -8.25 -8.96 -15.45
N TYR A 68 -6.94 -8.73 -15.36
CA TYR A 68 -6.16 -9.02 -14.18
C TYR A 68 -6.68 -8.25 -12.95
N ILE A 69 -6.83 -6.91 -13.09
CA ILE A 69 -7.42 -6.08 -12.04
C ILE A 69 -8.80 -6.60 -11.63
N ARG A 70 -9.65 -6.97 -12.60
CA ARG A 70 -11.00 -7.50 -12.31
C ARG A 70 -10.95 -8.80 -11.51
N GLN A 71 -10.01 -9.70 -11.81
CA GLN A 71 -9.86 -10.97 -11.09
C GLN A 71 -9.40 -10.75 -9.65
N LEU A 72 -8.37 -9.91 -9.41
CA LEU A 72 -7.90 -9.61 -8.07
C LEU A 72 -8.97 -8.87 -7.24
N TYR A 73 -9.68 -7.93 -7.88
CA TYR A 73 -10.83 -7.27 -7.27
C TYR A 73 -11.94 -8.27 -6.89
N GLY A 74 -12.17 -9.28 -7.73
CA GLY A 74 -13.11 -10.36 -7.43
C GLY A 74 -12.72 -11.14 -6.16
N ILE A 75 -11.44 -11.49 -6.00
CA ILE A 75 -10.92 -12.16 -4.79
C ILE A 75 -11.12 -11.27 -3.56
N PHE A 76 -10.76 -9.98 -3.65
CA PHE A 76 -10.96 -9.00 -2.60
C PHE A 76 -12.42 -8.92 -2.17
N ARG A 77 -13.34 -8.72 -3.11
CA ARG A 77 -14.78 -8.68 -2.84
C ARG A 77 -15.32 -9.95 -2.21
N ASN A 78 -14.98 -11.11 -2.77
CA ASN A 78 -15.42 -12.41 -2.23
C ASN A 78 -14.99 -12.58 -0.77
N THR A 79 -13.76 -12.12 -0.44
CA THR A 79 -13.28 -12.14 0.95
C THR A 79 -14.15 -11.29 1.87
N LEU A 80 -14.48 -10.07 1.47
CA LEU A 80 -15.30 -9.17 2.29
C LEU A 80 -16.73 -9.67 2.42
N GLU A 81 -17.34 -10.12 1.32
CA GLU A 81 -18.71 -10.63 1.29
C GLU A 81 -18.86 -11.94 2.08
N GLY A 82 -17.83 -12.79 2.06
CA GLY A 82 -17.82 -14.07 2.78
C GLY A 82 -17.58 -13.94 4.27
N HIS A 83 -16.93 -12.84 4.73
CA HIS A 83 -16.47 -12.69 6.11
C HIS A 83 -16.78 -11.30 6.71
N PRO A 84 -18.04 -10.81 6.62
CA PRO A 84 -18.41 -9.44 6.98
C PRO A 84 -18.26 -9.09 8.46
N ASP A 85 -18.18 -10.10 9.34
CA ASP A 85 -17.97 -9.92 10.78
C ASP A 85 -16.48 -9.76 11.15
N ASP A 86 -15.56 -10.11 10.25
CA ASP A 86 -14.12 -10.12 10.51
C ASP A 86 -13.40 -8.96 9.78
N ILE A 87 -13.80 -8.67 8.55
CA ILE A 87 -13.15 -7.69 7.68
C ILE A 87 -14.20 -6.97 6.83
N ALA A 88 -14.01 -5.67 6.61
CA ALA A 88 -14.89 -4.89 5.76
C ALA A 88 -14.10 -3.80 5.02
N PHE A 89 -14.63 -3.39 3.87
CA PHE A 89 -14.06 -2.30 3.08
C PHE A 89 -13.96 -0.99 3.88
N ALA A 90 -12.91 -0.23 3.63
CA ALA A 90 -12.76 1.13 4.14
C ALA A 90 -12.18 2.05 3.05
N GLY A 91 -13.02 2.90 2.50
CA GLY A 91 -12.66 3.93 1.52
C GLY A 91 -13.05 5.34 1.96
N SER A 92 -13.49 5.50 3.23
CA SER A 92 -13.86 6.77 3.86
C SER A 92 -13.55 6.76 5.36
N GLN A 93 -13.52 7.95 5.98
CA GLN A 93 -13.32 8.09 7.42
C GLN A 93 -14.46 7.44 8.23
N GLU A 94 -15.69 7.54 7.72
CA GLU A 94 -16.86 6.91 8.33
C GLU A 94 -16.72 5.39 8.37
N GLU A 95 -16.37 4.76 7.23
CA GLU A 95 -16.17 3.30 7.14
C GLU A 95 -15.03 2.82 8.05
N LEU A 96 -13.92 3.57 8.15
CA LEU A 96 -12.84 3.27 9.09
C LEU A 96 -13.32 3.29 10.54
N ARG A 97 -14.14 4.29 10.91
CA ARG A 97 -14.70 4.41 12.26
C ARG A 97 -15.64 3.26 12.57
N GLU A 98 -16.60 2.97 11.68
CA GLU A 98 -17.58 1.88 11.84
C GLU A 98 -16.91 0.52 11.97
N ASN A 99 -15.90 0.23 11.13
CA ASN A 99 -15.16 -1.02 11.21
C ASN A 99 -14.44 -1.16 12.55
N ARG A 100 -13.79 -0.09 13.02
CA ARG A 100 -13.10 -0.07 14.31
C ARG A 100 -14.07 -0.27 15.49
N GLU A 101 -15.25 0.37 15.46
CA GLU A 101 -16.28 0.25 16.49
C GLU A 101 -16.90 -1.15 16.50
N ALA A 102 -17.05 -1.77 15.33
CA ALA A 102 -17.52 -3.14 15.19
C ALA A 102 -16.43 -4.20 15.46
N GLY A 103 -15.17 -3.80 15.66
CA GLY A 103 -14.05 -4.72 15.87
C GLY A 103 -13.63 -5.48 14.61
N ARG A 104 -13.94 -4.96 13.43
CA ARG A 104 -13.57 -5.53 12.13
C ARG A 104 -12.24 -4.93 11.64
N ILE A 105 -11.52 -5.68 10.83
CA ILE A 105 -10.36 -5.20 10.10
C ILE A 105 -10.83 -4.30 8.96
N SER A 106 -10.26 -3.11 8.82
CA SER A 106 -10.49 -2.24 7.66
C SER A 106 -9.63 -2.69 6.49
N ALA A 107 -10.26 -3.08 5.38
CA ALA A 107 -9.58 -3.44 4.14
C ALA A 107 -9.56 -2.26 3.18
N LEU A 108 -8.36 -1.78 2.82
CA LEU A 108 -8.16 -0.78 1.79
C LEU A 108 -7.65 -1.46 0.52
N LEU A 109 -8.26 -1.17 -0.63
CA LEU A 109 -7.82 -1.67 -1.92
C LEU A 109 -6.86 -0.67 -2.55
N THR A 110 -5.71 -1.14 -3.02
CA THR A 110 -4.67 -0.32 -3.63
C THR A 110 -4.27 -0.85 -5.00
N LEU A 111 -3.65 -0.01 -5.81
CA LEU A 111 -3.10 -0.38 -7.12
C LEU A 111 -1.60 -0.10 -7.10
N GLU A 112 -0.79 -1.12 -7.24
CA GLU A 112 0.66 -0.97 -7.37
C GLU A 112 1.06 -1.04 -8.84
N ASP A 113 1.63 0.05 -9.35
CA ASP A 113 1.82 0.45 -10.72
C ASP A 113 0.56 0.99 -11.40
N GLY A 114 0.49 2.31 -11.51
CA GLY A 114 -0.61 3.03 -12.15
C GLY A 114 -0.73 2.86 -13.67
N ARG A 115 0.13 2.03 -14.32
CA ARG A 115 0.19 1.89 -15.79
C ARG A 115 -1.14 1.63 -16.46
N ALA A 116 -2.05 0.92 -15.77
CA ALA A 116 -3.38 0.60 -16.28
C ALA A 116 -4.27 1.84 -16.52
N ALA A 117 -3.90 3.02 -15.98
CA ALA A 117 -4.54 4.29 -16.31
C ALA A 117 -4.29 4.69 -17.77
N ALA A 118 -3.22 4.20 -18.41
CA ALA A 118 -2.91 4.36 -19.83
C ALA A 118 -2.99 5.82 -20.34
N GLY A 119 -2.71 6.80 -19.47
CA GLY A 119 -2.76 8.22 -19.80
C GLY A 119 -4.18 8.84 -19.83
N GLU A 120 -5.17 8.17 -19.25
CA GLU A 120 -6.55 8.62 -19.23
C GLU A 120 -7.02 8.94 -17.80
N ILE A 121 -7.31 10.22 -17.50
CA ILE A 121 -7.83 10.66 -16.18
C ILE A 121 -9.14 9.93 -15.82
N ARG A 122 -10.01 9.67 -16.80
CA ARG A 122 -11.25 8.92 -16.57
C ARG A 122 -11.03 7.55 -15.96
N LYS A 123 -9.91 6.88 -16.24
CA LYS A 123 -9.59 5.59 -15.63
C LYS A 123 -9.28 5.70 -14.15
N LEU A 124 -8.70 6.81 -13.69
CA LEU A 124 -8.52 7.06 -12.25
C LEU A 124 -9.87 7.14 -11.54
N GLU A 125 -10.85 7.82 -12.15
CA GLU A 125 -12.21 7.88 -11.62
C GLU A 125 -12.88 6.49 -11.57
N GLN A 126 -12.66 5.67 -12.60
CA GLN A 126 -13.14 4.28 -12.61
C GLN A 126 -12.46 3.42 -11.51
N PHE A 127 -11.17 3.60 -11.26
CA PHE A 127 -10.47 2.93 -10.16
C PHE A 127 -11.01 3.38 -8.80
N TYR A 128 -11.26 4.68 -8.64
CA TYR A 128 -11.87 5.21 -7.43
C TYR A 128 -13.28 4.64 -7.20
N ASP A 129 -14.12 4.58 -8.24
CA ASP A 129 -15.46 3.98 -8.19
C ASP A 129 -15.42 2.48 -7.88
N MET A 130 -14.39 1.76 -8.35
CA MET A 130 -14.13 0.36 -8.01
C MET A 130 -13.78 0.19 -6.53
N GLY A 131 -13.29 1.22 -5.85
CA GLY A 131 -12.88 1.19 -4.45
C GLY A 131 -11.38 1.31 -4.22
N ILE A 132 -10.57 1.49 -5.27
CA ILE A 132 -9.14 1.76 -5.11
C ILE A 132 -8.97 3.12 -4.44
N ARG A 133 -8.17 3.17 -3.35
CA ARG A 133 -7.95 4.38 -2.56
C ARG A 133 -6.49 4.83 -2.50
N LEU A 134 -5.60 4.05 -3.10
CA LEU A 134 -4.19 4.38 -3.22
C LEU A 134 -3.67 3.87 -4.58
N ILE A 135 -2.81 4.65 -5.22
CA ILE A 135 -2.03 4.21 -6.39
C ILE A 135 -0.55 4.51 -6.14
N SER A 136 0.28 3.45 -6.20
CA SER A 136 1.73 3.60 -6.40
C SER A 136 1.95 3.96 -7.85
N LEU A 137 2.52 5.15 -8.11
CA LEU A 137 2.51 5.73 -9.45
C LEU A 137 3.25 4.89 -10.49
N THR A 138 4.35 4.25 -10.06
CA THR A 138 5.18 3.34 -10.86
C THR A 138 5.50 2.08 -10.07
N TRP A 139 5.95 1.02 -10.75
CA TRP A 139 6.68 -0.09 -10.15
C TRP A 139 8.12 -0.08 -10.67
N ASN A 140 8.57 -1.06 -11.47
CA ASN A 140 9.95 -1.15 -11.93
C ASN A 140 10.18 -0.58 -13.35
N ASN A 141 9.11 -0.22 -14.07
CA ASN A 141 9.18 0.35 -15.41
C ASN A 141 8.57 1.75 -15.47
N ALA A 142 9.06 2.56 -16.42
CA ALA A 142 8.42 3.82 -16.76
C ALA A 142 7.02 3.57 -17.34
N ASN A 143 6.07 4.41 -16.95
CA ASN A 143 4.69 4.32 -17.40
C ASN A 143 4.10 5.71 -17.71
N CYS A 144 2.79 5.81 -17.86
CA CYS A 144 2.12 7.07 -18.14
C CYS A 144 2.27 8.13 -17.03
N PHE A 145 2.55 7.76 -15.77
CA PHE A 145 2.76 8.71 -14.67
C PHE A 145 4.18 9.27 -14.62
N GLY A 146 5.20 8.43 -14.86
CA GLY A 146 6.59 8.84 -14.68
C GLY A 146 7.58 7.68 -14.80
N PHE A 147 8.66 7.82 -14.04
CA PHE A 147 9.81 6.91 -14.06
C PHE A 147 9.98 6.24 -12.70
N PRO A 148 10.40 4.98 -12.67
CA PRO A 148 10.68 4.27 -11.43
C PRO A 148 12.02 4.72 -10.83
N ASN A 149 12.28 4.32 -9.58
CA ASN A 149 13.60 4.36 -9.00
C ASN A 149 14.61 3.58 -9.86
N SER A 150 15.84 4.05 -9.94
CA SER A 150 16.85 3.46 -10.83
C SER A 150 18.26 3.62 -10.28
N THR A 151 19.16 2.70 -10.65
CA THR A 151 20.60 2.86 -10.46
C THR A 151 21.21 3.77 -11.53
N ASP A 152 20.51 4.04 -12.64
CA ASP A 152 20.91 5.05 -13.62
C ASP A 152 20.48 6.44 -13.14
N PRO A 153 21.45 7.35 -12.85
CA PRO A 153 21.14 8.69 -12.40
C PRO A 153 20.27 9.49 -13.39
N ALA A 154 20.40 9.23 -14.68
CA ALA A 154 19.61 9.94 -15.70
C ALA A 154 18.13 9.55 -15.64
N VAL A 155 17.81 8.31 -15.30
CA VAL A 155 16.43 7.84 -15.05
C VAL A 155 15.96 8.34 -13.69
N MET A 156 16.81 8.25 -12.65
CA MET A 156 16.47 8.63 -11.27
C MET A 156 16.09 10.10 -11.13
N GLU A 157 16.66 10.98 -11.96
CA GLU A 157 16.35 12.41 -11.99
C GLU A 157 15.11 12.78 -12.81
N GLN A 158 14.52 11.84 -13.56
CA GLN A 158 13.30 12.11 -14.34
C GLN A 158 12.11 12.36 -13.41
N GLY A 159 11.34 13.41 -13.73
CA GLY A 159 10.11 13.76 -13.01
C GLY A 159 8.88 13.03 -13.55
N LEU A 160 7.73 13.47 -13.09
CA LEU A 160 6.44 13.02 -13.61
C LEU A 160 6.24 13.48 -15.06
N THR A 161 5.52 12.66 -15.82
CA THR A 161 5.03 13.08 -17.15
C THR A 161 3.99 14.19 -17.02
N PRO A 162 3.61 14.88 -18.10
CA PRO A 162 2.47 15.81 -18.07
C PRO A 162 1.18 15.16 -17.56
N PHE A 163 0.90 13.92 -17.98
CA PHE A 163 -0.22 13.13 -17.45
C PHE A 163 -0.05 12.85 -15.95
N GLY A 164 1.13 12.42 -15.52
CA GLY A 164 1.41 12.14 -14.10
C GLY A 164 1.13 13.35 -13.20
N LYS A 165 1.52 14.55 -13.65
CA LYS A 165 1.25 15.82 -12.93
C LYS A 165 -0.24 16.16 -12.85
N GLU A 166 -1.00 15.91 -13.91
CA GLU A 166 -2.45 16.07 -13.92
C GLU A 166 -3.13 15.02 -13.02
N ALA A 167 -2.70 13.77 -13.15
CA ALA A 167 -3.22 12.65 -12.40
C ALA A 167 -3.04 12.81 -10.89
N VAL A 168 -1.86 13.25 -10.42
CA VAL A 168 -1.58 13.49 -9.00
C VAL A 168 -2.53 14.54 -8.42
N ARG A 169 -2.79 15.66 -9.14
CA ARG A 169 -3.78 16.65 -8.70
C ARG A 169 -5.19 16.07 -8.65
N ARG A 170 -5.55 15.26 -9.66
CA ARG A 170 -6.86 14.62 -9.69
C ARG A 170 -7.04 13.61 -8.56
N MET A 171 -6.00 12.86 -8.22
CA MET A 171 -6.00 11.95 -7.07
C MET A 171 -6.26 12.71 -5.75
N GLU A 172 -5.59 13.86 -5.53
CA GLU A 172 -5.83 14.71 -4.36
C GLU A 172 -7.29 15.18 -4.29
N GLU A 173 -7.85 15.65 -5.41
CA GLU A 173 -9.27 16.08 -5.49
C GLU A 173 -10.26 14.96 -5.17
N LEU A 174 -9.95 13.72 -5.54
CA LEU A 174 -10.76 12.54 -5.27
C LEU A 174 -10.63 12.02 -3.84
N GLY A 175 -9.63 12.45 -3.09
CA GLY A 175 -9.24 11.82 -1.83
C GLY A 175 -8.61 10.43 -2.05
N MET A 176 -7.94 10.24 -3.17
CA MET A 176 -7.14 9.06 -3.49
C MET A 176 -5.69 9.31 -3.07
N ILE A 177 -5.12 8.39 -2.34
CA ILE A 177 -3.77 8.48 -1.79
C ILE A 177 -2.73 8.34 -2.90
N VAL A 178 -1.77 9.26 -2.96
CA VAL A 178 -0.59 9.16 -3.82
C VAL A 178 0.52 8.44 -3.05
N ASP A 179 0.99 7.33 -3.60
CA ASP A 179 2.11 6.56 -3.06
C ASP A 179 3.36 6.76 -3.92
N VAL A 180 4.44 7.22 -3.27
CA VAL A 180 5.74 7.46 -3.90
C VAL A 180 6.70 6.28 -3.80
N SER A 181 6.25 5.14 -3.24
CA SER A 181 7.02 3.90 -3.30
C SER A 181 7.29 3.53 -4.76
N HIS A 182 8.50 3.06 -5.08
CA HIS A 182 9.00 2.78 -6.42
C HIS A 182 9.29 3.97 -7.34
N LEU A 183 8.90 5.20 -6.96
CA LEU A 183 9.06 6.37 -7.81
C LEU A 183 10.54 6.83 -7.86
N SER A 184 10.93 7.46 -8.95
CA SER A 184 12.22 8.16 -9.09
C SER A 184 12.33 9.35 -8.14
N ASP A 185 13.56 9.79 -7.84
CA ASP A 185 13.81 10.97 -7.01
C ASP A 185 13.22 12.25 -7.64
N GLY A 186 13.30 12.36 -8.99
CA GLY A 186 12.65 13.45 -9.72
C GLY A 186 11.13 13.43 -9.61
N GLY A 187 10.52 12.25 -9.74
CA GLY A 187 9.08 12.07 -9.55
C GLY A 187 8.62 12.39 -8.13
N PHE A 188 9.40 12.00 -7.12
CA PHE A 188 9.14 12.36 -5.73
C PHE A 188 9.10 13.88 -5.54
N ARG A 189 10.10 14.62 -6.08
CA ARG A 189 10.13 16.10 -5.99
C ARG A 189 8.89 16.72 -6.64
N ASP A 190 8.50 16.23 -7.83
CA ASP A 190 7.30 16.71 -8.50
C ASP A 190 6.04 16.46 -7.66
N VAL A 191 5.88 15.29 -7.02
CA VAL A 191 4.76 14.99 -6.12
C VAL A 191 4.72 15.96 -4.94
N ALA A 192 5.86 16.16 -4.27
CA ALA A 192 5.99 17.07 -3.13
C ALA A 192 5.67 18.53 -3.48
N GLU A 193 6.02 18.99 -4.68
CA GLU A 193 5.69 20.34 -5.15
C GLU A 193 4.20 20.51 -5.53
N LEU A 194 3.58 19.44 -6.02
CA LEU A 194 2.21 19.50 -6.54
C LEU A 194 1.15 19.38 -5.46
N LEU A 195 1.38 18.47 -4.47
CA LEU A 195 0.41 18.18 -3.43
C LEU A 195 0.45 19.22 -2.31
N LYS A 196 -0.71 19.62 -1.84
CA LYS A 196 -0.88 20.49 -0.67
C LYS A 196 -1.13 19.66 0.59
N GLY A 197 -1.74 18.50 0.42
CA GLY A 197 -2.05 17.56 1.47
C GLY A 197 -0.96 16.50 1.67
N PRO A 198 -1.16 15.59 2.62
CA PRO A 198 -0.23 14.52 2.91
C PRO A 198 -0.23 13.44 1.80
N PHE A 199 0.94 12.88 1.54
CA PHE A 199 1.16 11.71 0.71
C PHE A 199 2.04 10.70 1.47
N LEU A 200 2.20 9.49 0.96
CA LEU A 200 2.96 8.46 1.67
C LEU A 200 3.95 7.72 0.77
N ALA A 201 4.90 7.07 1.42
CA ALA A 201 5.62 5.94 0.87
C ALA A 201 5.12 4.68 1.59
N SER A 202 4.30 3.88 0.93
CA SER A 202 3.61 2.75 1.57
C SER A 202 4.57 1.71 2.14
N HIS A 203 5.70 1.44 1.45
CA HIS A 203 6.68 0.42 1.82
C HIS A 203 8.10 0.80 1.36
N SER A 204 8.75 1.76 2.05
CA SER A 204 10.09 2.27 1.70
C SER A 204 10.93 2.56 2.92
N ASN A 205 12.21 2.17 2.86
CA ASN A 205 13.17 2.28 3.96
C ASN A 205 14.10 3.51 3.82
N CYS A 206 15.21 3.52 4.57
CA CYS A 206 16.16 4.64 4.63
C CYS A 206 17.38 4.37 3.77
N ARG A 207 17.66 5.22 2.79
CA ARG A 207 18.80 5.09 1.86
C ARG A 207 20.14 5.27 2.56
N GLU A 208 20.18 6.05 3.65
CA GLU A 208 21.38 6.23 4.46
C GLU A 208 21.83 4.93 5.13
N LEU A 209 20.90 4.06 5.54
CA LEU A 209 21.21 2.79 6.19
C LEU A 209 21.45 1.66 5.17
N ALA A 210 20.66 1.62 4.11
CA ALA A 210 20.78 0.67 3.02
C ALA A 210 20.76 1.44 1.69
N PRO A 211 21.91 1.62 1.00
CA PRO A 211 22.04 2.50 -0.16
C PRO A 211 21.46 1.86 -1.42
N HIS A 212 20.15 1.60 -1.37
CA HIS A 212 19.36 1.08 -2.48
C HIS A 212 18.49 2.20 -3.08
N PRO A 213 18.39 2.34 -4.41
CA PRO A 213 17.59 3.41 -5.04
C PRO A 213 16.12 3.38 -4.64
N ARG A 214 15.61 2.23 -4.25
CA ARG A 214 14.24 2.02 -3.76
C ARG A 214 13.96 2.70 -2.41
N ASN A 215 15.01 2.99 -1.64
CA ASN A 215 14.91 3.60 -0.32
C ASN A 215 14.87 5.14 -0.40
N LEU A 216 14.24 5.76 0.58
CA LEU A 216 14.09 7.21 0.70
C LEU A 216 15.36 7.87 1.23
N THR A 217 15.71 9.02 0.67
CA THR A 217 16.76 9.89 1.23
C THR A 217 16.28 10.56 2.51
N ASP A 218 17.22 11.12 3.29
CA ASP A 218 16.88 11.91 4.49
C ASP A 218 16.05 13.15 4.14
N GLU A 219 16.28 13.76 2.98
CA GLU A 219 15.48 14.88 2.48
C GLU A 219 14.03 14.44 2.21
N MET A 220 13.84 13.31 1.53
CA MET A 220 12.51 12.75 1.27
C MET A 220 11.76 12.43 2.56
N LEU A 221 12.43 11.83 3.55
CA LEU A 221 11.81 11.52 4.85
C LEU A 221 11.35 12.80 5.58
N ARG A 222 12.16 13.88 5.56
CA ARG A 222 11.75 15.19 6.11
C ARG A 222 10.55 15.75 5.36
N THR A 223 10.59 15.73 4.04
CA THR A 223 9.51 16.22 3.18
C THR A 223 8.20 15.48 3.45
N ILE A 224 8.22 14.14 3.54
CA ILE A 224 7.04 13.34 3.91
C ILE A 224 6.51 13.78 5.29
N GLY A 225 7.38 13.91 6.29
CA GLY A 225 7.00 14.33 7.64
C GLY A 225 6.41 15.75 7.66
N GLU A 226 7.00 16.71 6.94
CA GLU A 226 6.53 18.10 6.83
C GLU A 226 5.17 18.21 6.15
N HIS A 227 4.87 17.33 5.19
CA HIS A 227 3.54 17.21 4.57
C HIS A 227 2.51 16.45 5.43
N GLY A 228 2.87 16.02 6.63
CA GLY A 228 2.00 15.19 7.47
C GLY A 228 1.81 13.75 6.94
N GLY A 229 2.67 13.33 6.02
CA GLY A 229 2.66 11.99 5.45
C GLY A 229 3.26 10.92 6.37
N VAL A 230 3.36 9.70 5.83
CA VAL A 230 3.98 8.56 6.53
C VAL A 230 4.86 7.74 5.60
N ALA A 231 5.91 7.14 6.15
CA ALA A 231 6.80 6.20 5.48
C ALA A 231 6.66 4.82 6.15
N GLY A 232 6.16 3.85 5.42
CA GLY A 232 5.97 2.47 5.84
C GLY A 232 7.26 1.67 5.78
N LEU A 233 7.63 1.03 6.89
CA LEU A 233 8.77 0.14 6.97
C LEU A 233 8.54 -1.10 6.10
N ASN A 234 9.37 -1.28 5.08
CA ASN A 234 9.42 -2.47 4.24
C ASN A 234 10.31 -3.54 4.89
N LEU A 235 9.86 -4.79 4.91
CA LEU A 235 10.59 -5.89 5.55
C LEU A 235 11.52 -6.65 4.62
N TYR A 236 11.64 -6.26 3.36
CA TYR A 236 12.50 -6.95 2.40
C TYR A 236 13.99 -6.76 2.74
N SER A 237 14.72 -7.86 2.84
CA SER A 237 16.13 -7.87 3.24
C SER A 237 17.03 -6.94 2.42
N ARG A 238 16.80 -6.84 1.11
CA ARG A 238 17.60 -5.98 0.21
C ARG A 238 17.41 -4.49 0.47
N PHE A 239 16.29 -4.09 1.09
CA PHE A 239 16.02 -2.70 1.44
C PHE A 239 16.35 -2.37 2.89
N LEU A 240 16.60 -3.41 3.71
CA LEU A 240 17.01 -3.27 5.09
C LEU A 240 18.54 -3.28 5.27
N ASN A 241 19.26 -3.99 4.40
CA ASN A 241 20.67 -4.25 4.59
C ASN A 241 21.56 -3.39 3.70
N LYS A 242 22.69 -2.93 4.26
CA LYS A 242 23.74 -2.27 3.50
C LYS A 242 24.40 -3.22 2.50
N ASP A 243 24.51 -4.49 2.84
CA ASP A 243 24.97 -5.54 1.92
C ASP A 243 23.77 -6.07 1.12
N ALA A 244 23.71 -5.73 -0.16
CA ALA A 244 22.66 -6.16 -1.08
C ALA A 244 22.60 -7.69 -1.28
N ALA A 245 23.65 -8.45 -0.92
CA ALA A 245 23.66 -9.90 -0.95
C ALA A 245 23.07 -10.54 0.32
N CYS A 246 22.73 -9.74 1.34
CA CYS A 246 22.13 -10.24 2.56
C CYS A 246 20.67 -10.66 2.31
N GLU A 247 20.38 -11.95 2.48
CA GLU A 247 19.03 -12.50 2.32
C GLU A 247 18.22 -12.52 3.63
N TYR A 248 18.80 -12.03 4.74
CA TYR A 248 18.15 -12.02 6.04
C TYR A 248 17.44 -10.68 6.32
N SER A 249 16.15 -10.76 6.58
CA SER A 249 15.35 -9.67 7.13
C SER A 249 15.30 -9.80 8.66
N ARG A 250 16.06 -8.96 9.37
CA ARG A 250 16.21 -9.04 10.83
C ARG A 250 15.42 -7.94 11.53
N VAL A 251 14.87 -8.27 12.66
CA VAL A 251 14.15 -7.31 13.53
C VAL A 251 15.06 -6.16 13.98
N ASP A 252 16.36 -6.42 14.18
CA ASP A 252 17.33 -5.37 14.52
C ASP A 252 17.49 -4.34 13.40
N ASP A 253 17.54 -4.79 12.15
CA ASP A 253 17.65 -3.90 10.98
C ASP A 253 16.33 -3.10 10.81
N MET A 254 15.18 -3.75 10.98
CA MET A 254 13.86 -3.10 10.96
C MET A 254 13.77 -1.98 12.02
N ALA A 255 14.19 -2.26 13.25
CA ALA A 255 14.19 -1.27 14.32
C ALA A 255 15.16 -0.10 14.05
N ALA A 256 16.32 -0.38 13.43
CA ALA A 256 17.25 0.65 13.01
C ALA A 256 16.64 1.62 11.98
N HIS A 257 15.91 1.08 10.97
CA HIS A 257 15.21 1.89 9.98
C HIS A 257 14.09 2.73 10.61
N ILE A 258 13.26 2.16 11.47
CA ILE A 258 12.23 2.91 12.21
C ILE A 258 12.86 4.06 13.02
N ARG A 259 13.94 3.78 13.75
CA ARG A 259 14.65 4.82 14.53
C ARG A 259 15.17 5.93 13.61
N HIS A 260 15.66 5.59 12.43
CA HIS A 260 16.16 6.60 11.47
C HIS A 260 15.01 7.43 10.88
N ILE A 261 13.88 6.80 10.49
CA ILE A 261 12.69 7.52 10.05
C ILE A 261 12.23 8.51 11.13
N VAL A 262 12.14 8.06 12.38
CA VAL A 262 11.74 8.91 13.52
C VAL A 262 12.71 10.06 13.73
N LYS A 263 14.02 9.81 13.65
CA LYS A 263 15.06 10.82 13.81
C LYS A 263 14.99 11.92 12.73
N VAL A 264 14.68 11.56 11.51
CA VAL A 264 14.78 12.44 10.33
C VAL A 264 13.41 13.05 9.96
N GLY A 265 12.39 12.22 9.85
CA GLY A 265 11.03 12.62 9.46
C GLY A 265 10.10 12.95 10.64
N GLY A 266 10.56 12.70 11.87
CA GLY A 266 9.73 12.83 13.08
C GLY A 266 8.93 11.57 13.41
N ILE A 267 8.49 11.49 14.68
CA ILE A 267 7.74 10.31 15.18
C ILE A 267 6.43 10.07 14.41
N GLU A 268 5.79 11.13 13.93
CA GLU A 268 4.53 11.07 13.19
C GLU A 268 4.70 10.53 11.76
N CYS A 269 5.94 10.46 11.24
CA CYS A 269 6.25 9.99 9.89
C CYS A 269 6.37 8.45 9.82
N ALA A 270 6.75 7.78 10.91
CA ALA A 270 7.04 6.35 10.91
C ALA A 270 5.75 5.50 10.92
N ALA A 271 5.68 4.50 10.04
CA ALA A 271 4.57 3.56 9.93
C ALA A 271 5.08 2.15 9.55
N ILE A 272 4.16 1.20 9.39
CA ILE A 272 4.43 -0.18 8.93
C ILE A 272 3.90 -0.34 7.50
N GLY A 273 4.72 -0.93 6.62
CA GLY A 273 4.37 -1.29 5.26
C GLY A 273 5.15 -2.52 4.86
N THR A 274 4.67 -3.69 5.29
CA THR A 274 5.48 -4.91 5.39
C THR A 274 6.00 -5.44 4.09
N ASP A 275 5.27 -5.26 3.00
CA ASP A 275 5.53 -5.88 1.70
C ASP A 275 5.37 -7.42 1.75
N PHE A 276 4.55 -7.91 2.70
CA PHE A 276 4.25 -9.33 2.79
C PHE A 276 3.65 -9.84 1.48
N ASP A 277 4.03 -11.06 1.13
CA ASP A 277 3.64 -11.74 -0.11
C ASP A 277 4.26 -11.15 -1.40
N GLY A 278 4.93 -9.97 -1.36
CA GLY A 278 5.67 -9.37 -2.46
C GLY A 278 7.17 -9.55 -2.40
N MET A 279 7.69 -10.21 -1.34
CA MET A 279 9.11 -10.35 -1.10
C MET A 279 9.51 -11.81 -0.87
N GLU A 280 10.80 -12.07 -1.07
CA GLU A 280 11.45 -13.36 -0.84
C GLU A 280 12.55 -13.24 0.21
N GLY A 281 13.08 -14.36 0.68
CA GLY A 281 14.22 -14.43 1.59
C GLY A 281 13.89 -15.05 2.93
N ARG A 282 14.80 -14.85 3.90
CA ARG A 282 14.69 -15.40 5.26
C ARG A 282 14.22 -14.31 6.22
N LEU A 283 12.98 -14.40 6.63
CA LEU A 283 12.31 -13.38 7.42
C LEU A 283 12.23 -13.79 8.90
N GLU A 284 12.68 -12.93 9.82
CA GLU A 284 12.39 -13.12 11.25
C GLU A 284 10.92 -12.82 11.55
N ILE A 285 10.31 -11.92 10.79
CA ILE A 285 8.87 -11.65 10.79
C ILE A 285 8.31 -12.12 9.44
N GLY A 286 7.83 -13.35 9.37
CA GLY A 286 7.32 -13.97 8.15
C GLY A 286 5.81 -13.97 8.01
N ASN A 287 5.08 -13.43 8.98
CA ASN A 287 3.62 -13.27 8.93
C ASN A 287 3.12 -12.29 10.01
N PRO A 288 1.88 -11.80 9.90
CA PRO A 288 1.28 -10.85 10.83
C PRO A 288 1.37 -11.21 12.31
N CYS A 289 1.27 -12.48 12.66
CA CYS A 289 1.31 -12.91 14.06
C CYS A 289 2.67 -12.72 14.75
N GLN A 290 3.71 -12.38 13.99
CA GLN A 290 5.07 -12.15 14.50
C GLN A 290 5.40 -10.66 14.65
N MET A 291 4.51 -9.74 14.31
CA MET A 291 4.74 -8.28 14.39
C MET A 291 5.12 -7.81 15.80
N GLU A 292 4.71 -8.52 16.85
CA GLU A 292 5.12 -8.22 18.23
C GLU A 292 6.65 -8.25 18.42
N LEU A 293 7.39 -9.03 17.63
CA LEU A 293 8.86 -9.06 17.69
C LEU A 293 9.46 -7.67 17.42
N LEU A 294 8.91 -6.94 16.44
CA LEU A 294 9.35 -5.58 16.15
C LEU A 294 8.99 -4.62 17.29
N PHE A 295 7.77 -4.70 17.81
CA PHE A 295 7.31 -3.80 18.88
C PHE A 295 8.10 -4.03 20.18
N ASP A 296 8.39 -5.28 20.52
CA ASP A 296 9.26 -5.63 21.66
C ASP A 296 10.70 -5.12 21.46
N ARG A 297 11.21 -5.18 20.22
CA ARG A 297 12.54 -4.66 19.92
C ARG A 297 12.60 -3.14 20.05
N LEU A 298 11.60 -2.43 19.54
CA LEU A 298 11.50 -0.97 19.72
C LEU A 298 11.43 -0.57 21.20
N ALA A 299 10.67 -1.31 22.02
CA ALA A 299 10.62 -1.09 23.46
C ALA A 299 12.00 -1.26 24.13
N ARG A 300 12.77 -2.29 23.72
CA ARG A 300 14.15 -2.50 24.20
C ARG A 300 15.11 -1.39 23.76
N GLU A 301 14.83 -0.69 22.67
CA GLU A 301 15.59 0.47 22.21
C GLU A 301 15.19 1.77 22.91
N GLY A 302 14.20 1.72 23.79
CA GLY A 302 13.79 2.85 24.62
C GLY A 302 12.59 3.63 24.11
N PHE A 303 11.93 3.18 23.04
CA PHE A 303 10.64 3.74 22.63
C PHE A 303 9.59 3.50 23.71
N THR A 304 8.87 4.53 24.07
CA THR A 304 7.72 4.42 24.98
C THR A 304 6.57 3.67 24.33
N HIS A 305 5.67 3.10 25.12
CA HIS A 305 4.48 2.44 24.61
C HIS A 305 3.66 3.35 23.68
N GLY A 306 3.51 4.63 24.03
CA GLY A 306 2.79 5.61 23.22
C GLY A 306 3.47 5.90 21.86
N GLU A 307 4.81 5.91 21.80
CA GLU A 307 5.56 6.05 20.54
C GLU A 307 5.44 4.80 19.68
N ILE A 308 5.49 3.61 20.28
CA ILE A 308 5.28 2.35 19.54
C ILE A 308 3.85 2.30 18.98
N GLU A 309 2.83 2.72 19.73
CA GLU A 309 1.47 2.84 19.20
C GLU A 309 1.36 3.83 18.04
N LYS A 310 2.11 4.95 18.05
CA LYS A 310 2.17 5.87 16.92
C LYS A 310 2.70 5.17 15.68
N ILE A 311 3.85 4.52 15.79
CA ILE A 311 4.50 3.77 14.71
C ILE A 311 3.59 2.63 14.20
N ALA A 312 3.02 1.87 15.13
CA ALA A 312 2.24 0.68 14.79
C ALA A 312 0.92 1.01 14.06
N TYR A 313 0.19 2.07 14.48
CA TYR A 313 -1.13 2.34 13.89
C TYR A 313 -1.61 3.79 13.94
N LYS A 314 -1.21 4.60 14.95
CA LYS A 314 -1.82 5.93 15.12
C LYS A 314 -1.43 6.90 14.00
N ASN A 315 -0.19 6.82 13.51
CA ASN A 315 0.28 7.67 12.42
C ASN A 315 -0.45 7.36 11.11
N ALA A 316 -0.54 6.07 10.76
CA ALA A 316 -1.29 5.63 9.58
C ALA A 316 -2.78 5.98 9.70
N ARG A 317 -3.38 5.80 10.89
CA ARG A 317 -4.78 6.19 11.13
C ARG A 317 -5.01 7.69 10.96
N ARG A 318 -4.15 8.55 11.53
CA ARG A 318 -4.19 9.99 11.35
C ARG A 318 -4.10 10.34 9.87
N PHE A 319 -3.09 9.80 9.18
CA PHE A 319 -2.92 10.02 7.73
C PHE A 319 -4.19 9.67 6.94
N LEU A 320 -4.82 8.52 7.21
CA LEU A 320 -6.07 8.12 6.58
C LEU A 320 -7.22 9.08 6.87
N GLN A 321 -7.29 9.62 8.09
CA GLN A 321 -8.29 10.63 8.46
C GLN A 321 -8.06 11.96 7.76
N ASP A 322 -6.81 12.31 7.46
CA ASP A 322 -6.46 13.56 6.78
C ASP A 322 -6.73 13.49 5.25
N VAL A 323 -6.64 12.29 4.63
CA VAL A 323 -6.71 12.13 3.17
C VAL A 323 -8.06 11.59 2.69
N LEU A 324 -8.62 10.58 3.36
CA LEU A 324 -9.85 9.95 2.88
C LEU A 324 -11.07 10.88 3.06
N PRO A 325 -12.06 10.82 2.15
CA PRO A 325 -13.28 11.61 2.27
C PRO A 325 -14.04 11.23 3.55
N GLU A 326 -14.81 12.17 4.11
CA GLU A 326 -15.62 11.93 5.31
C GLU A 326 -16.58 10.76 5.14
N CYS A 327 -17.37 10.80 4.06
CA CYS A 327 -18.36 9.80 3.71
C CYS A 327 -18.09 9.26 2.31
N ARG A 328 -18.59 8.08 2.01
CA ARG A 328 -18.54 7.51 0.67
C ARG A 328 -19.30 8.41 -0.30
N THR A 329 -18.59 9.19 -1.11
CA THR A 329 -19.19 9.93 -2.22
C THR A 329 -19.48 8.97 -3.36
N GLY A 330 -20.74 8.55 -3.48
CA GLY A 330 -21.35 8.02 -4.69
C GLY A 330 -20.80 6.71 -5.26
N VAL A 331 -21.14 5.57 -4.64
CA VAL A 331 -21.45 4.38 -5.42
C VAL A 331 -22.96 4.21 -5.36
N ARG A 332 -23.66 4.69 -6.37
CA ARG A 332 -25.05 4.23 -6.59
C ARG A 332 -24.94 2.75 -6.91
N SER A 333 -25.39 1.90 -5.99
CA SER A 333 -25.76 0.52 -6.30
C SER A 333 -26.66 0.58 -7.53
N GLY A 334 -26.17 0.00 -8.64
CA GLY A 334 -26.99 -0.16 -9.84
C GLY A 334 -28.19 -1.03 -9.52
N GLU A 335 -29.31 -0.42 -9.14
CA GLU A 335 -30.60 -1.04 -9.29
C GLU A 335 -30.81 -1.29 -10.78
N ALA A 336 -30.75 -2.56 -11.13
CA ALA A 336 -31.22 -3.02 -12.44
C ALA A 336 -32.69 -2.62 -12.56
N SER A 337 -32.94 -1.55 -13.31
CA SER A 337 -34.29 -1.22 -13.76
C SER A 337 -34.77 -2.34 -14.69
N ALA A 338 -35.46 -3.31 -14.10
CA ALA A 338 -36.31 -4.21 -14.87
C ALA A 338 -37.39 -3.37 -15.56
N GLN A 339 -37.18 -3.05 -16.84
CA GLN A 339 -38.25 -2.58 -17.70
C GLN A 339 -39.29 -3.70 -17.82
N LYS A 340 -40.39 -3.55 -17.06
CA LYS A 340 -41.63 -4.25 -17.34
C LYS A 340 -42.14 -3.73 -18.70
N GLY A 341 -41.99 -4.53 -19.72
CA GLY A 341 -42.74 -4.36 -20.94
C GLY A 341 -44.22 -4.49 -20.66
N SER A 342 -44.95 -3.41 -20.84
CA SER A 342 -46.41 -3.44 -20.91
C SER A 342 -46.78 -3.96 -22.30
N GLU A 343 -47.20 -5.20 -22.37
CA GLU A 343 -48.13 -5.62 -23.44
C GLU A 343 -49.46 -4.96 -23.17
N ASP A 344 -49.92 -4.15 -24.09
CA ASP A 344 -51.32 -3.88 -24.29
C ASP A 344 -51.63 -3.68 -25.77
N LYS A 345 -52.48 -4.60 -26.24
CA LYS A 345 -53.33 -4.65 -27.47
C LYS A 345 -52.62 -4.86 -28.82
#